data_1523892d43ec0663046e9fe33bb32d65
#
_entry.id   1523892d43ec0663046e9fe33bb32d65
#
_cell.length_a   1.000
_cell.length_b   1.000
_cell.length_c   1.000
_cell.angle_alpha   90.00
_cell.angle_beta   90.00
_cell.angle_gamma   90.00
#
_symmetry.space_group_name_H-M   'P 1'
#
loop_
_entity.id
_entity.type
_entity.pdbx_description
1 polymer ?
#
loop_
_entity_poly.entity_id
_entity_poly.type
_entity_poly.pdbx_seq_one_letter_code
_entity_poly.pdbx_strand_id
1 'polypeptide(L)'
;MIDQSEMIFGVRAVIEAIQAGKEIDKILVKKDIQSDLSKELFAALKGLMIPVQRVPVERINRITRKNHQGVIAFISSVTYQKTEDLVPFLFEQGKNPFFVMLDGVTDVRNFGAIARTCECAAVDAVIIPVRGSASVNADAVKTSAGALHTLPVCREQNLRSTLQYLKDSGFRIVAATEKGDYDYTKADYTGPLCIIMGAEDTGVSYENLALCDEGVKLPMLGTIESLNVSVAAGILVYEAVKQRNND
;
A
#
# COMPACT_ATOMS: atom_id res chain seq x y z
N MET A 1 -10.00 18.34 -7.82
CA MET A 1 -8.85 19.17 -8.31
C MET A 1 -7.66 18.71 -7.48
N ILE A 2 -6.54 18.35 -8.14
CA ILE A 2 -5.29 17.99 -7.42
C ILE A 2 -4.74 19.30 -6.85
N ASP A 3 -4.45 19.32 -5.55
CA ASP A 3 -3.84 20.49 -4.91
C ASP A 3 -2.44 20.69 -5.50
N GLN A 4 -2.17 21.90 -5.99
CA GLN A 4 -0.89 22.22 -6.61
C GLN A 4 0.28 22.26 -5.60
N SER A 5 0.00 22.30 -4.31
CA SER A 5 1.00 22.22 -3.24
C SER A 5 1.62 20.83 -3.09
N GLU A 6 0.94 19.79 -3.62
CA GLU A 6 1.36 18.39 -3.56
C GLU A 6 2.15 17.95 -4.81
N MET A 7 2.52 18.88 -5.69
CA MET A 7 3.21 18.55 -6.94
C MET A 7 4.49 19.36 -7.13
N ILE A 8 5.52 18.67 -7.60
CA ILE A 8 6.74 19.27 -8.14
C ILE A 8 6.78 18.99 -9.65
N PHE A 9 7.08 19.98 -10.46
CA PHE A 9 7.14 19.82 -11.91
C PHE A 9 8.43 20.43 -12.48
N GLY A 10 8.90 19.86 -13.59
CA GLY A 10 10.18 20.16 -14.21
C GLY A 10 11.29 19.19 -13.74
N VAL A 11 12.16 18.81 -14.67
CA VAL A 11 13.15 17.75 -14.44
C VAL A 11 14.10 18.12 -13.31
N ARG A 12 14.66 19.33 -13.32
CA ARG A 12 15.62 19.79 -12.31
C ARG A 12 15.00 19.84 -10.92
N ALA A 13 13.81 20.42 -10.79
CA ALA A 13 13.12 20.54 -9.51
C ALA A 13 12.78 19.15 -8.90
N VAL A 14 12.45 18.15 -9.74
CA VAL A 14 12.20 16.79 -9.27
C VAL A 14 13.49 16.13 -8.81
N ILE A 15 14.62 16.32 -9.53
CA ILE A 15 15.93 15.81 -9.10
C ILE A 15 16.31 16.41 -7.74
N GLU A 16 16.20 17.71 -7.57
CA GLU A 16 16.48 18.42 -6.32
C GLU A 16 15.60 17.92 -5.16
N ALA A 17 14.33 17.65 -5.43
CA ALA A 17 13.42 17.09 -4.44
C ALA A 17 13.84 15.68 -3.99
N ILE A 18 14.25 14.82 -4.93
CA ILE A 18 14.79 13.48 -4.65
C ILE A 18 16.06 13.59 -3.79
N GLN A 19 16.99 14.44 -4.20
CA GLN A 19 18.27 14.65 -3.49
C GLN A 19 18.07 15.25 -2.09
N ALA A 20 17.02 16.07 -1.91
CA ALA A 20 16.64 16.62 -0.61
C ALA A 20 15.88 15.61 0.27
N GLY A 21 15.71 14.35 -0.17
CA GLY A 21 15.02 13.30 0.60
C GLY A 21 13.52 13.52 0.75
N LYS A 22 12.87 14.28 -0.16
CA LYS A 22 11.41 14.43 -0.11
C LYS A 22 10.72 13.12 -0.42
N GLU A 23 9.70 12.80 0.36
CA GLU A 23 8.85 11.63 0.13
C GLU A 23 8.01 11.82 -1.14
N ILE A 24 8.23 10.97 -2.12
CA ILE A 24 7.54 11.01 -3.41
C ILE A 24 6.60 9.82 -3.53
N ASP A 25 5.32 10.10 -3.78
CA ASP A 25 4.32 9.08 -4.04
C ASP A 25 4.52 8.43 -5.41
N LYS A 26 4.64 9.24 -6.46
CA LYS A 26 4.91 8.78 -7.83
C LYS A 26 5.45 9.88 -8.72
N ILE A 27 6.07 9.48 -9.84
CA ILE A 27 6.54 10.39 -10.88
C ILE A 27 5.89 10.02 -12.22
N LEU A 28 5.31 11.01 -12.89
CA LEU A 28 4.89 10.92 -14.29
C LEU A 28 5.99 11.47 -15.18
N VAL A 29 6.39 10.70 -16.19
CA VAL A 29 7.41 11.09 -17.16
C VAL A 29 6.84 10.93 -18.56
N LYS A 30 7.04 11.93 -19.43
CA LYS A 30 6.69 11.85 -20.85
C LYS A 30 7.35 10.62 -21.49
N LYS A 31 6.58 9.86 -22.32
CA LYS A 31 7.07 8.61 -22.95
C LYS A 31 8.41 8.77 -23.68
N ASP A 32 8.55 9.83 -24.47
CA ASP A 32 9.68 10.06 -25.39
C ASP A 32 10.68 11.09 -24.82
N ILE A 33 10.82 11.17 -23.49
CA ILE A 33 11.78 12.07 -22.89
C ILE A 33 13.20 11.61 -23.19
N GLN A 34 13.94 12.44 -23.88
CA GLN A 34 15.36 12.23 -24.23
C GLN A 34 16.11 13.54 -24.02
N SER A 35 16.77 13.65 -22.89
CA SER A 35 17.65 14.77 -22.56
C SER A 35 18.71 14.31 -21.57
N ASP A 36 19.81 15.02 -21.44
CA ASP A 36 20.83 14.69 -20.43
C ASP A 36 20.25 14.83 -19.02
N LEU A 37 19.39 15.82 -18.78
CA LEU A 37 18.64 15.95 -17.52
C LEU A 37 17.73 14.75 -17.23
N SER A 38 17.15 14.11 -18.26
CA SER A 38 16.37 12.90 -18.03
C SER A 38 17.22 11.70 -17.62
N LYS A 39 18.45 11.60 -18.14
CA LYS A 39 19.41 10.58 -17.70
C LYS A 39 19.80 10.80 -16.23
N GLU A 40 20.06 12.06 -15.85
CA GLU A 40 20.34 12.45 -14.46
C GLU A 40 19.17 12.10 -13.54
N LEU A 41 17.92 12.37 -13.94
CA LEU A 41 16.72 11.97 -13.20
C LEU A 41 16.67 10.46 -12.95
N PHE A 42 16.85 9.65 -14.01
CA PHE A 42 16.81 8.19 -13.86
C PHE A 42 17.98 7.66 -13.04
N ALA A 43 19.15 8.33 -13.08
CA ALA A 43 20.28 8.00 -12.20
C ALA A 43 19.94 8.30 -10.72
N ALA A 44 19.31 9.45 -10.44
CA ALA A 44 18.88 9.82 -9.10
C ALA A 44 17.79 8.88 -8.52
N LEU A 45 16.98 8.27 -9.39
CA LEU A 45 15.93 7.32 -9.01
C LEU A 45 16.44 5.90 -8.76
N LYS A 46 17.68 5.60 -9.12
CA LYS A 46 18.24 4.24 -8.99
C LYS A 46 18.31 3.83 -7.52
N GLY A 47 17.69 2.69 -7.21
CA GLY A 47 17.64 2.14 -5.84
C GLY A 47 16.54 2.72 -4.95
N LEU A 48 15.77 3.70 -5.44
CA LEU A 48 14.63 4.24 -4.70
C LEU A 48 13.33 3.51 -5.06
N MET A 49 12.45 3.32 -4.08
CA MET A 49 11.13 2.71 -4.25
C MET A 49 10.07 3.74 -4.68
N ILE A 50 10.39 4.53 -5.73
CA ILE A 50 9.49 5.55 -6.28
C ILE A 50 8.91 5.03 -7.61
N PRO A 51 7.57 4.87 -7.73
CA PRO A 51 6.96 4.43 -8.98
C PRO A 51 7.07 5.52 -10.05
N VAL A 52 7.62 5.14 -11.21
CA VAL A 52 7.73 6.00 -12.40
C VAL A 52 6.78 5.49 -13.47
N GLN A 53 5.85 6.35 -13.91
CA GLN A 53 4.90 6.05 -14.98
C GLN A 53 5.26 6.84 -16.24
N ARG A 54 5.50 6.15 -17.35
CA ARG A 54 5.66 6.77 -18.67
C ARG A 54 4.29 7.02 -19.27
N VAL A 55 3.97 8.29 -19.55
CA VAL A 55 2.66 8.71 -20.02
C VAL A 55 2.75 9.62 -21.25
N PRO A 56 1.69 9.69 -22.09
CA PRO A 56 1.61 10.71 -23.14
C PRO A 56 1.67 12.12 -22.54
N VAL A 57 2.27 13.08 -23.25
CA VAL A 57 2.42 14.46 -22.76
C VAL A 57 1.07 15.13 -22.48
N GLU A 58 0.05 14.76 -23.22
CA GLU A 58 -1.33 15.26 -23.07
C GLU A 58 -1.88 14.94 -21.67
N ARG A 59 -1.51 13.80 -21.07
CA ARG A 59 -1.89 13.46 -19.70
C ARG A 59 -1.23 14.41 -18.70
N ILE A 60 0.04 14.77 -18.92
CA ILE A 60 0.75 15.73 -18.09
C ILE A 60 0.14 17.13 -18.25
N ASN A 61 -0.16 17.57 -19.49
CA ASN A 61 -0.77 18.85 -19.81
C ASN A 61 -2.18 19.04 -19.20
N ARG A 62 -2.91 17.94 -18.95
CA ARG A 62 -4.22 17.98 -18.26
C ARG A 62 -4.07 18.25 -16.77
N ILE A 63 -2.92 17.87 -16.17
CA ILE A 63 -2.66 18.06 -14.74
C ILE A 63 -2.15 19.50 -14.50
N THR A 64 -1.20 19.97 -15.32
CA THR A 64 -0.67 21.33 -15.24
C THR A 64 -0.26 21.85 -16.62
N ARG A 65 -0.51 23.15 -16.82
CA ARG A 65 -0.03 23.91 -18.01
C ARG A 65 1.29 24.66 -17.76
N LYS A 66 1.85 24.55 -16.55
CA LYS A 66 3.14 25.16 -16.22
C LYS A 66 4.26 24.43 -16.93
N ASN A 67 5.45 25.04 -17.01
CA ASN A 67 6.60 24.44 -17.68
C ASN A 67 7.11 23.22 -16.95
N HIS A 68 6.49 22.07 -17.20
CA HIS A 68 6.80 20.78 -16.56
C HIS A 68 7.93 20.00 -17.26
N GLN A 69 8.40 20.41 -18.43
CA GLN A 69 9.46 19.73 -19.17
C GLN A 69 9.25 18.21 -19.33
N GLY A 70 8.01 17.76 -19.31
CA GLY A 70 7.63 16.35 -19.43
C GLY A 70 7.75 15.53 -18.13
N VAL A 71 7.92 16.17 -16.96
CA VAL A 71 8.05 15.49 -15.65
C VAL A 71 7.20 16.18 -14.59
N ILE A 72 6.44 15.36 -13.84
CA ILE A 72 5.73 15.77 -12.63
C ILE A 72 5.97 14.71 -11.55
N ALA A 73 6.33 15.13 -10.35
CA ALA A 73 6.36 14.31 -9.14
C ALA A 73 5.20 14.69 -8.22
N PHE A 74 4.54 13.71 -7.65
CA PHE A 74 3.54 13.87 -6.60
C PHE A 74 4.21 13.59 -5.26
N ILE A 75 4.02 14.48 -4.31
CA ILE A 75 4.56 14.34 -2.96
C ILE A 75 3.67 13.39 -2.17
N SER A 76 4.27 12.51 -1.39
CA SER A 76 3.56 11.68 -0.44
C SER A 76 3.17 12.48 0.80
N SER A 77 2.00 12.19 1.35
CA SER A 77 1.55 12.76 2.62
C SER A 77 2.08 11.98 3.84
N VAL A 78 2.80 10.88 3.61
CA VAL A 78 3.38 10.03 4.66
C VAL A 78 4.83 9.68 4.32
N THR A 79 5.61 9.36 5.34
CA THR A 79 6.92 8.72 5.19
C THR A 79 6.74 7.22 5.08
N TYR A 80 7.23 6.64 3.99
CA TYR A 80 7.17 5.20 3.80
C TYR A 80 8.25 4.49 4.60
N GLN A 81 7.89 3.34 5.16
CA GLN A 81 8.80 2.44 5.87
C GLN A 81 9.10 1.19 5.04
N LYS A 82 10.03 0.38 5.51
CA LYS A 82 10.31 -0.96 4.99
C LYS A 82 9.88 -2.00 6.00
N THR A 83 9.25 -3.06 5.51
CA THR A 83 8.85 -4.18 6.35
C THR A 83 10.05 -4.83 7.07
N GLU A 84 11.20 -4.92 6.37
CA GLU A 84 12.44 -5.49 6.91
C GLU A 84 13.02 -4.71 8.10
N ASP A 85 12.77 -3.41 8.19
CA ASP A 85 13.21 -2.57 9.31
C ASP A 85 12.20 -2.63 10.47
N LEU A 86 10.90 -2.70 10.16
CA LEU A 86 9.83 -2.63 11.15
C LEU A 86 9.65 -3.94 11.92
N VAL A 87 9.76 -5.09 11.25
CA VAL A 87 9.54 -6.42 11.87
C VAL A 87 10.49 -6.66 13.04
N PRO A 88 11.83 -6.53 12.90
CA PRO A 88 12.74 -6.73 14.02
C PRO A 88 12.46 -5.76 15.17
N PHE A 89 12.18 -4.49 14.85
CA PHE A 89 11.87 -3.46 15.84
C PHE A 89 10.66 -3.82 16.70
N LEU A 90 9.58 -4.36 16.10
CA LEU A 90 8.39 -4.76 16.84
C LEU A 90 8.65 -6.00 17.71
N PHE A 91 9.40 -6.99 17.22
CA PHE A 91 9.80 -8.15 18.01
C PHE A 91 10.70 -7.79 19.20
N GLU A 92 11.64 -6.86 19.02
CA GLU A 92 12.49 -6.34 20.11
C GLU A 92 11.67 -5.67 21.22
N GLN A 93 10.50 -5.12 20.88
CA GLN A 93 9.54 -4.59 21.86
C GLN A 93 8.67 -5.67 22.53
N GLY A 94 8.88 -6.94 22.21
CA GLY A 94 8.07 -8.06 22.74
C GLY A 94 6.64 -8.12 22.19
N LYS A 95 6.38 -7.48 21.04
CA LYS A 95 5.05 -7.50 20.42
C LYS A 95 4.85 -8.75 19.58
N ASN A 96 3.58 -9.12 19.39
CA ASN A 96 3.12 -10.00 18.33
C ASN A 96 2.64 -9.10 17.17
N PRO A 97 3.46 -8.81 16.14
CA PRO A 97 3.09 -7.83 15.12
C PRO A 97 1.84 -8.24 14.34
N PHE A 98 1.03 -7.25 13.99
CA PHE A 98 -0.17 -7.43 13.16
C PHE A 98 -0.13 -6.48 11.96
N PHE A 99 -0.06 -7.04 10.76
CA PHE A 99 0.00 -6.30 9.50
C PHE A 99 -1.20 -6.57 8.61
N VAL A 100 -1.55 -5.58 7.79
CA VAL A 100 -2.51 -5.72 6.70
C VAL A 100 -1.79 -5.41 5.39
N MET A 101 -1.77 -6.38 4.47
CA MET A 101 -1.18 -6.22 3.13
C MET A 101 -2.27 -6.01 2.09
N LEU A 102 -2.07 -5.05 1.19
CA LEU A 102 -3.03 -4.70 0.15
C LEU A 102 -2.46 -5.05 -1.23
N ASP A 103 -2.99 -6.11 -1.84
CA ASP A 103 -2.58 -6.59 -3.16
C ASP A 103 -3.52 -6.06 -4.24
N GLY A 104 -3.16 -4.94 -4.87
CA GLY A 104 -3.93 -4.37 -5.97
C GLY A 104 -5.07 -3.43 -5.55
N VAL A 105 -5.13 -2.98 -4.30
CA VAL A 105 -6.11 -1.96 -3.87
C VAL A 105 -5.66 -0.58 -4.38
N THR A 106 -6.30 -0.09 -5.43
CA THR A 106 -5.92 1.14 -6.14
C THR A 106 -6.81 2.34 -5.85
N ASP A 107 -7.99 2.11 -5.30
CA ASP A 107 -8.91 3.19 -4.92
C ASP A 107 -8.46 3.86 -3.62
N VAL A 108 -8.29 5.20 -3.68
CA VAL A 108 -7.80 6.01 -2.55
C VAL A 108 -8.77 6.02 -1.37
N ARG A 109 -10.09 5.92 -1.63
CA ARG A 109 -11.10 5.91 -0.57
C ARG A 109 -11.10 4.58 0.16
N ASN A 110 -11.01 3.46 -0.57
CA ASN A 110 -10.88 2.14 0.04
C ASN A 110 -9.61 2.04 0.86
N PHE A 111 -8.48 2.49 0.32
CA PHE A 111 -7.21 2.54 1.06
C PHE A 111 -7.33 3.38 2.35
N GLY A 112 -7.88 4.59 2.27
CA GLY A 112 -8.08 5.44 3.43
C GLY A 112 -9.01 4.84 4.48
N ALA A 113 -10.11 4.19 4.06
CA ALA A 113 -11.05 3.50 4.96
C ALA A 113 -10.38 2.31 5.66
N ILE A 114 -9.59 1.50 4.91
CA ILE A 114 -8.82 0.39 5.48
C ILE A 114 -7.80 0.92 6.49
N ALA A 115 -7.04 1.97 6.13
CA ALA A 115 -6.04 2.56 7.03
C ALA A 115 -6.68 3.07 8.34
N ARG A 116 -7.86 3.70 8.26
CA ARG A 116 -8.62 4.12 9.44
C ARG A 116 -9.00 2.93 10.32
N THR A 117 -9.50 1.86 9.72
CA THR A 117 -9.86 0.64 10.46
C THR A 117 -8.64 0.01 11.10
N CYS A 118 -7.52 -0.07 10.37
CA CYS A 118 -6.26 -0.61 10.88
C CYS A 118 -5.75 0.16 12.08
N GLU A 119 -5.77 1.50 12.03
CA GLU A 119 -5.34 2.34 13.15
C GLU A 119 -6.25 2.12 14.38
N CYS A 120 -7.57 2.14 14.20
CA CYS A 120 -8.53 1.89 15.28
C CYS A 120 -8.37 0.50 15.93
N ALA A 121 -7.86 -0.47 15.18
CA ALA A 121 -7.64 -1.84 15.60
C ALA A 121 -6.20 -2.11 16.11
N ALA A 122 -5.38 -1.06 16.23
CA ALA A 122 -3.96 -1.15 16.61
C ALA A 122 -3.15 -2.10 15.72
N VAL A 123 -3.46 -2.14 14.41
CA VAL A 123 -2.60 -2.78 13.40
C VAL A 123 -1.28 -2.03 13.34
N ASP A 124 -0.16 -2.74 13.37
CA ASP A 124 1.18 -2.13 13.44
C ASP A 124 1.65 -1.53 12.12
N ALA A 125 1.19 -2.04 10.98
CA ALA A 125 1.46 -1.43 9.66
C ALA A 125 0.50 -1.89 8.56
N VAL A 126 0.36 -1.04 7.53
CA VAL A 126 -0.22 -1.42 6.23
C VAL A 126 0.90 -1.56 5.21
N ILE A 127 0.92 -2.68 4.47
CA ILE A 127 1.91 -2.99 3.44
C ILE A 127 1.26 -2.80 2.06
N ILE A 128 1.90 -2.03 1.19
CA ILE A 128 1.45 -1.77 -0.18
C ILE A 128 2.57 -2.00 -1.19
N PRO A 129 2.25 -2.42 -2.43
CA PRO A 129 3.26 -2.51 -3.48
C PRO A 129 3.64 -1.13 -4.02
N VAL A 130 4.87 -0.98 -4.54
CA VAL A 130 5.32 0.22 -5.28
C VAL A 130 4.44 0.49 -6.50
N ARG A 131 3.89 -0.56 -7.13
CA ARG A 131 3.01 -0.45 -8.31
C ARG A 131 1.71 -1.16 -8.06
N GLY A 132 0.61 -0.60 -8.58
CA GLY A 132 -0.72 -1.18 -8.40
C GLY A 132 -1.30 -0.92 -7.01
N SER A 133 -0.89 0.15 -6.35
CA SER A 133 -1.46 0.63 -5.09
C SER A 133 -2.15 1.98 -5.26
N ALA A 134 -2.99 2.33 -4.30
CA ALA A 134 -3.55 3.67 -4.18
C ALA A 134 -2.44 4.70 -3.91
N SER A 135 -2.66 5.94 -4.36
CA SER A 135 -1.80 7.06 -3.99
C SER A 135 -2.03 7.46 -2.52
N VAL A 136 -0.94 7.63 -1.77
CA VAL A 136 -1.01 8.10 -0.38
C VAL A 136 -0.88 9.62 -0.36
N ASN A 137 -1.96 10.27 -0.70
CA ASN A 137 -2.08 11.73 -0.83
C ASN A 137 -3.03 12.31 0.23
N ALA A 138 -3.30 13.63 0.18
CA ALA A 138 -4.22 14.30 1.11
C ALA A 138 -5.63 13.70 1.11
N ASP A 139 -6.12 13.20 -0.03
CA ASP A 139 -7.43 12.54 -0.09
C ASP A 139 -7.42 11.23 0.72
N ALA A 140 -6.32 10.46 0.67
CA ALA A 140 -6.14 9.27 1.51
C ALA A 140 -6.10 9.63 3.00
N VAL A 141 -5.34 10.67 3.37
CA VAL A 141 -5.27 11.17 4.75
C VAL A 141 -6.64 11.64 5.23
N LYS A 142 -7.37 12.38 4.42
CA LYS A 142 -8.72 12.83 4.75
C LYS A 142 -9.69 11.66 4.94
N THR A 143 -9.66 10.67 4.04
CA THR A 143 -10.55 9.51 4.12
C THR A 143 -10.20 8.61 5.32
N SER A 144 -8.92 8.52 5.67
CA SER A 144 -8.48 7.83 6.88
C SER A 144 -8.78 8.58 8.18
N ALA A 145 -9.40 9.77 8.11
CA ALA A 145 -9.63 10.65 9.27
C ALA A 145 -8.34 10.95 10.06
N GLY A 146 -7.20 11.02 9.37
CA GLY A 146 -5.90 11.30 9.95
C GLY A 146 -5.11 10.08 10.43
N ALA A 147 -5.67 8.87 10.36
CA ALA A 147 -4.99 7.63 10.77
C ALA A 147 -3.61 7.45 10.10
N LEU A 148 -3.47 7.87 8.84
CA LEU A 148 -2.21 7.80 8.09
C LEU A 148 -1.09 8.71 8.65
N HIS A 149 -1.34 9.57 9.62
CA HIS A 149 -0.28 10.30 10.30
C HIS A 149 0.43 9.46 11.37
N THR A 150 -0.21 8.40 11.86
CA THR A 150 0.30 7.55 12.94
C THR A 150 0.55 6.11 12.50
N LEU A 151 -0.31 5.58 11.61
CA LEU A 151 -0.20 4.22 11.09
C LEU A 151 0.96 4.10 10.09
N PRO A 152 1.98 3.28 10.36
CA PRO A 152 3.06 3.00 9.42
C PRO A 152 2.55 2.44 8.10
N VAL A 153 3.06 2.99 6.98
CA VAL A 153 2.83 2.46 5.64
C VAL A 153 4.14 1.93 5.08
N CYS A 154 4.24 0.61 4.94
CA CYS A 154 5.37 -0.05 4.31
C CYS A 154 5.12 -0.15 2.80
N ARG A 155 6.07 0.37 1.99
CA ARG A 155 5.98 0.31 0.53
C ARG A 155 7.04 -0.64 -0.02
N GLU A 156 6.58 -1.74 -0.65
CA GLU A 156 7.42 -2.86 -1.01
C GLU A 156 7.52 -3.04 -2.54
N GLN A 157 8.73 -3.38 -3.01
CA GLN A 157 8.98 -3.60 -4.42
C GLN A 157 8.25 -4.83 -4.96
N ASN A 158 8.15 -5.89 -4.15
CA ASN A 158 7.57 -7.17 -4.51
C ASN A 158 6.88 -7.80 -3.28
N LEU A 159 5.54 -7.86 -3.31
CA LEU A 159 4.76 -8.40 -2.20
C LEU A 159 5.05 -9.88 -1.95
N ARG A 160 5.35 -10.67 -2.99
CA ARG A 160 5.69 -12.09 -2.84
C ARG A 160 6.95 -12.28 -2.00
N SER A 161 8.01 -11.49 -2.28
CA SER A 161 9.24 -11.54 -1.48
C SER A 161 8.99 -11.08 -0.05
N THR A 162 8.15 -10.08 0.14
CA THR A 162 7.76 -9.60 1.47
C THR A 162 6.96 -10.65 2.23
N LEU A 163 6.02 -11.35 1.58
CA LEU A 163 5.29 -12.46 2.20
C LEU A 163 6.23 -13.59 2.63
N GLN A 164 7.20 -13.96 1.77
CA GLN A 164 8.18 -14.98 2.14
C GLN A 164 9.01 -14.53 3.35
N TYR A 165 9.48 -13.28 3.37
CA TYR A 165 10.21 -12.71 4.51
C TYR A 165 9.37 -12.74 5.80
N LEU A 166 8.08 -12.38 5.73
CA LEU A 166 7.17 -12.45 6.88
C LEU A 166 7.01 -13.88 7.39
N LYS A 167 6.82 -14.86 6.48
CA LYS A 167 6.74 -16.27 6.86
C LYS A 167 8.01 -16.76 7.54
N ASP A 168 9.18 -16.44 6.98
CA ASP A 168 10.48 -16.80 7.55
C ASP A 168 10.71 -16.12 8.91
N SER A 169 10.02 -14.99 9.15
CA SER A 169 10.00 -14.27 10.44
C SER A 169 8.94 -14.80 11.43
N GLY A 170 8.20 -15.85 11.09
CA GLY A 170 7.22 -16.47 11.97
C GLY A 170 5.80 -15.88 11.90
N PHE A 171 5.49 -15.08 10.89
CA PHE A 171 4.13 -14.61 10.67
C PHE A 171 3.26 -15.69 10.04
N ARG A 172 2.02 -15.77 10.52
CA ARG A 172 0.93 -16.43 9.82
C ARG A 172 0.35 -15.48 8.77
N ILE A 173 0.13 -15.98 7.55
CA ILE A 173 -0.42 -15.23 6.44
C ILE A 173 -1.84 -15.73 6.13
N VAL A 174 -2.83 -14.87 6.32
CA VAL A 174 -4.24 -15.17 6.06
C VAL A 174 -4.74 -14.36 4.88
N ALA A 175 -5.22 -15.03 3.84
CA ALA A 175 -5.77 -14.36 2.65
C ALA A 175 -7.29 -14.24 2.72
N ALA A 176 -7.81 -13.02 2.48
CA ALA A 176 -9.22 -12.81 2.20
C ALA A 176 -9.53 -13.23 0.76
N THR A 177 -10.25 -14.31 0.57
CA THR A 177 -10.59 -14.85 -0.76
C THR A 177 -11.94 -15.56 -0.74
N GLU A 178 -12.75 -15.36 -1.79
CA GLU A 178 -14.02 -16.08 -1.97
C GLU A 178 -13.84 -17.59 -2.15
N LYS A 179 -12.64 -18.00 -2.59
CA LYS A 179 -12.24 -19.42 -2.77
C LYS A 179 -11.64 -20.04 -1.51
N GLY A 180 -11.74 -19.37 -0.36
CA GLY A 180 -11.22 -19.86 0.90
C GLY A 180 -11.88 -21.15 1.36
N ASP A 181 -11.09 -22.03 1.94
CA ASP A 181 -11.58 -23.33 2.45
C ASP A 181 -12.35 -23.17 3.77
N TYR A 182 -12.08 -22.06 4.49
CA TYR A 182 -12.62 -21.83 5.83
C TYR A 182 -13.48 -20.58 5.90
N ASP A 183 -14.49 -20.65 6.79
CA ASP A 183 -15.16 -19.46 7.29
C ASP A 183 -14.14 -18.59 8.05
N TYR A 184 -14.18 -17.28 7.86
CA TYR A 184 -13.21 -16.35 8.45
C TYR A 184 -13.08 -16.48 9.98
N THR A 185 -14.12 -16.94 10.68
CA THR A 185 -14.10 -17.13 12.14
C THR A 185 -13.32 -18.34 12.61
N LYS A 186 -12.92 -19.25 11.69
CA LYS A 186 -12.23 -20.50 12.01
C LYS A 186 -10.71 -20.45 11.85
N ALA A 187 -10.21 -19.39 11.18
CA ALA A 187 -8.76 -19.19 11.09
C ALA A 187 -8.19 -18.74 12.43
N ASP A 188 -6.93 -19.05 12.64
CA ASP A 188 -6.19 -18.58 13.81
C ASP A 188 -5.52 -17.23 13.50
N TYR A 189 -5.95 -16.19 14.19
CA TYR A 189 -5.42 -14.83 14.07
C TYR A 189 -4.50 -14.41 15.23
N THR A 190 -4.11 -15.36 16.08
CA THR A 190 -3.20 -15.10 17.21
C THR A 190 -1.73 -15.04 16.75
N GLY A 191 -0.84 -14.57 17.62
CA GLY A 191 0.59 -14.44 17.30
C GLY A 191 0.89 -13.39 16.21
N PRO A 192 2.11 -13.44 15.62
CA PRO A 192 2.48 -12.56 14.50
C PRO A 192 1.62 -12.87 13.26
N LEU A 193 0.95 -11.85 12.72
CA LEU A 193 -0.11 -12.02 11.72
C LEU A 193 0.03 -11.03 10.57
N CYS A 194 -0.22 -11.50 9.34
CA CYS A 194 -0.45 -10.64 8.18
C CYS A 194 -1.74 -11.07 7.48
N ILE A 195 -2.73 -10.17 7.41
CA ILE A 195 -3.94 -10.37 6.59
C ILE A 195 -3.69 -9.74 5.23
N ILE A 196 -3.83 -10.51 4.14
CA ILE A 196 -3.73 -9.97 2.78
C ILE A 196 -5.12 -9.81 2.16
N MET A 197 -5.38 -8.58 1.69
CA MET A 197 -6.60 -8.17 0.99
C MET A 197 -6.28 -7.96 -0.48
N GLY A 198 -7.11 -8.50 -1.37
CA GLY A 198 -6.94 -8.37 -2.81
C GLY A 198 -7.70 -7.18 -3.41
N ALA A 199 -7.50 -6.98 -4.72
CA ALA A 199 -8.27 -6.04 -5.52
C ALA A 199 -9.76 -6.45 -5.60
N GLU A 200 -10.64 -5.47 -5.82
CA GLU A 200 -12.11 -5.73 -5.85
C GLU A 200 -12.54 -6.62 -7.02
N ASP A 201 -11.83 -6.57 -8.14
CA ASP A 201 -12.16 -7.28 -9.37
C ASP A 201 -11.43 -8.64 -9.51
N THR A 202 -10.21 -8.75 -9.01
CA THR A 202 -9.35 -9.92 -9.22
C THR A 202 -9.00 -10.68 -7.94
N GLY A 203 -9.32 -10.11 -6.78
CA GLY A 203 -8.92 -10.68 -5.49
C GLY A 203 -7.40 -10.61 -5.26
N VAL A 204 -6.91 -11.46 -4.37
CA VAL A 204 -5.47 -11.65 -4.12
C VAL A 204 -4.85 -12.36 -5.33
N SER A 205 -3.70 -11.86 -5.80
CA SER A 205 -3.00 -12.45 -6.93
C SER A 205 -2.60 -13.91 -6.66
N TYR A 206 -2.66 -14.74 -7.69
CA TYR A 206 -2.37 -16.18 -7.55
C TYR A 206 -0.99 -16.45 -6.93
N GLU A 207 0.00 -15.63 -7.31
CA GLU A 207 1.38 -15.79 -6.83
C GLU A 207 1.51 -15.49 -5.32
N ASN A 208 0.73 -14.54 -4.81
CA ASN A 208 0.69 -14.19 -3.40
C ASN A 208 -0.19 -15.18 -2.62
N LEU A 209 -1.33 -15.59 -3.19
CA LEU A 209 -2.22 -16.57 -2.57
C LEU A 209 -1.51 -17.92 -2.30
N ALA A 210 -0.62 -18.34 -3.20
CA ALA A 210 0.15 -19.58 -3.06
C ALA A 210 1.13 -19.58 -1.87
N LEU A 211 1.44 -18.41 -1.29
CA LEU A 211 2.29 -18.26 -0.11
C LEU A 211 1.48 -18.12 1.19
N CYS A 212 0.17 -17.93 1.10
CA CYS A 212 -0.68 -17.81 2.28
C CYS A 212 -0.81 -19.16 2.99
N ASP A 213 -0.89 -19.13 4.31
CA ASP A 213 -1.09 -20.33 5.13
C ASP A 213 -2.54 -20.77 5.12
N GLU A 214 -3.46 -19.78 5.08
CA GLU A 214 -4.91 -19.99 5.08
C GLU A 214 -5.62 -19.03 4.12
N GLY A 215 -6.63 -19.55 3.41
CA GLY A 215 -7.59 -18.74 2.66
C GLY A 215 -8.93 -18.72 3.39
N VAL A 216 -9.42 -17.54 3.74
CA VAL A 216 -10.69 -17.38 4.46
C VAL A 216 -11.73 -16.66 3.62
N LYS A 217 -13.00 -17.02 3.80
CA LYS A 217 -14.13 -16.40 3.13
C LYS A 217 -15.12 -15.80 4.12
N LEU A 218 -15.70 -14.70 3.72
CA LEU A 218 -16.86 -14.11 4.38
C LEU A 218 -18.14 -14.72 3.79
N PRO A 219 -19.13 -15.13 4.61
CA PRO A 219 -20.36 -15.72 4.08
C PRO A 219 -21.20 -14.66 3.35
N MET A 220 -21.51 -14.91 2.09
CA MET A 220 -22.45 -14.11 1.29
C MET A 220 -23.80 -14.83 1.27
N LEU A 221 -24.82 -14.26 1.92
CA LEU A 221 -26.15 -14.85 2.04
C LEU A 221 -27.18 -14.23 1.08
N GLY A 222 -26.76 -13.20 0.36
CA GLY A 222 -27.57 -12.48 -0.63
C GLY A 222 -27.25 -12.88 -2.06
N THR A 223 -27.68 -12.02 -3.00
CA THR A 223 -27.41 -12.18 -4.45
C THR A 223 -26.11 -11.50 -4.90
N ILE A 224 -25.55 -10.63 -4.07
CA ILE A 224 -24.28 -9.95 -4.35
C ILE A 224 -23.14 -10.87 -3.90
N GLU A 225 -22.17 -11.08 -4.78
CA GLU A 225 -21.13 -12.10 -4.60
C GLU A 225 -19.94 -11.64 -3.75
N SER A 226 -19.77 -10.33 -3.55
CA SER A 226 -18.63 -9.79 -2.79
C SER A 226 -19.01 -8.55 -1.98
N LEU A 227 -18.25 -8.29 -0.91
CA LEU A 227 -18.28 -7.04 -0.16
C LEU A 227 -17.26 -6.05 -0.74
N ASN A 228 -17.49 -4.76 -0.54
CA ASN A 228 -16.44 -3.77 -0.72
C ASN A 228 -15.20 -4.14 0.11
N VAL A 229 -14.01 -3.98 -0.47
CA VAL A 229 -12.74 -4.43 0.15
C VAL A 229 -12.48 -3.80 1.52
N SER A 230 -12.89 -2.53 1.74
CA SER A 230 -12.69 -1.89 3.03
C SER A 230 -13.64 -2.42 4.11
N VAL A 231 -14.84 -2.86 3.72
CA VAL A 231 -15.79 -3.53 4.63
C VAL A 231 -15.26 -4.93 4.98
N ALA A 232 -14.84 -5.71 3.99
CA ALA A 232 -14.25 -7.03 4.21
C ALA A 232 -13.02 -6.96 5.13
N ALA A 233 -12.12 -6.00 4.88
CA ALA A 233 -10.97 -5.75 5.74
C ALA A 233 -11.38 -5.44 7.18
N GLY A 234 -12.41 -4.61 7.38
CA GLY A 234 -12.92 -4.29 8.71
C GLY A 234 -13.40 -5.52 9.48
N ILE A 235 -14.14 -6.41 8.82
CA ILE A 235 -14.63 -7.65 9.45
C ILE A 235 -13.47 -8.54 9.88
N LEU A 236 -12.49 -8.77 9.00
CA LEU A 236 -11.34 -9.64 9.28
C LEU A 236 -10.43 -9.06 10.35
N VAL A 237 -10.13 -7.76 10.28
CA VAL A 237 -9.30 -7.07 11.26
C VAL A 237 -9.94 -7.14 12.65
N TYR A 238 -11.25 -6.95 12.78
CA TYR A 238 -11.92 -7.01 14.07
C TYR A 238 -12.15 -8.44 14.57
N GLU A 239 -12.24 -9.44 13.71
CA GLU A 239 -12.17 -10.84 14.16
C GLU A 239 -10.77 -11.15 14.72
N ALA A 240 -9.69 -10.67 14.09
CA ALA A 240 -8.34 -10.78 14.61
C ALA A 240 -8.21 -10.09 15.99
N VAL A 241 -8.71 -8.86 16.13
CA VAL A 241 -8.72 -8.14 17.42
C VAL A 241 -9.46 -8.93 18.50
N LYS A 242 -10.62 -9.51 18.17
CA LYS A 242 -11.42 -10.31 19.10
C LYS A 242 -10.64 -11.53 19.61
N GLN A 243 -9.96 -12.27 18.71
CA GLN A 243 -9.18 -13.45 19.09
C GLN A 243 -7.96 -13.06 19.92
N ARG A 244 -7.22 -12.02 19.51
CA ARG A 244 -6.00 -11.53 20.19
C ARG A 244 -6.24 -10.91 21.56
N ASN A 245 -7.46 -10.44 21.86
CA ASN A 245 -7.84 -9.92 23.18
C ASN A 245 -8.34 -11.00 24.13
N ASN A 246 -8.55 -12.23 23.66
CA ASN A 246 -8.99 -13.35 24.49
C ASN A 246 -7.83 -14.28 24.90
N ASP A 247 -6.62 -14.00 24.42
CA ASP A 247 -5.36 -14.64 24.83
C ASP A 247 -4.69 -13.80 25.95
#